data_1e4f44c48ce3524fa1fd18c96bd8e0bc
#
_entry.id   1e4f44c48ce3524fa1fd18c96bd8e0bc
#
_cell.length_a   1.000
_cell.length_b   1.000
_cell.length_c   1.000
_cell.angle_alpha   90.00
_cell.angle_beta   90.00
_cell.angle_gamma   90.00
#
_symmetry.space_group_name_H-M   'P 1'
#
loop_
_entity.id
_entity.type
_entity.pdbx_description
1 polymer ?
#
loop_
_entity_poly.entity_id
_entity_poly.type
_entity_poly.pdbx_seq_one_letter_code
_entity_poly.pdbx_strand_id
1 'polypeptide(L)'
;MNREPNAQLISLMAEAEVSNKGLAKRMRDLAQQRGMELGTTHVAIQRWRDGAGIRSQAAGVMADVFSAKLGRRIAAGDLGLFGQAEASTPQPVAYPAALSEALSVLDGLTEEQPQSTSSSELAIPDTDLSAAVLSWMIARPDGVQADRPSPQRASMRDVHAIRTATEMFMRLDFLYGGGHGHKALRHYFRDDVLPLLNASYTERVGHALFTVAAETAEVIGWMAYDIGNHALANRYLLSALRLTQVTGDRMFGASILANLSHQANYLGHTSRAVQLARSAVEGAKGSSATPRAKAMYAAHEARALSSAHDLTGASRAMNEAERHFEKADAAEDPEWLAYFNEAELIGEFSHCFRDLKRPVESLRFAKQAVAKTDPQYARTLGFCRIVLAQSHLLNGDLDRAIGTASQAVEEGESLQSARFLRYVTDFQGEISTHAGLPVVTRFNEQVAEAVASLDE
;
A
#
# COMPACT_ATOMS: atom_id res chain seq x y z
N MET A 1 2.71 -13.22 42.72
CA MET A 1 3.19 -11.90 42.32
C MET A 1 2.08 -10.91 42.61
N ASN A 2 2.27 -10.01 43.60
CA ASN A 2 1.33 -8.91 43.84
C ASN A 2 1.42 -7.94 42.67
N ARG A 3 0.32 -7.79 41.94
CA ARG A 3 0.20 -6.77 40.90
C ARG A 3 -0.18 -5.45 41.55
N GLU A 4 0.43 -4.34 41.14
CA GLU A 4 0.02 -3.02 41.61
C GLU A 4 -1.33 -2.62 41.02
N PRO A 5 -2.25 -2.01 41.81
CA PRO A 5 -3.52 -1.53 41.30
C PRO A 5 -3.32 -0.46 40.19
N ASN A 6 -4.17 -0.49 39.18
CA ASN A 6 -4.15 0.47 38.09
C ASN A 6 -4.74 1.81 38.52
N ALA A 7 -3.88 2.72 38.97
CA ALA A 7 -4.28 4.03 39.47
C ALA A 7 -4.98 4.89 38.40
N GLN A 8 -4.58 4.79 37.11
CA GLN A 8 -5.15 5.57 36.01
C GLN A 8 -6.59 5.13 35.73
N LEU A 9 -6.84 3.81 35.60
CA LEU A 9 -8.20 3.29 35.42
C LEU A 9 -9.11 3.62 36.62
N ILE A 10 -8.58 3.51 37.85
CA ILE A 10 -9.33 3.86 39.06
C ILE A 10 -9.72 5.34 39.06
N SER A 11 -8.78 6.23 38.67
CA SER A 11 -9.02 7.67 38.54
C SER A 11 -10.09 8.00 37.48
N LEU A 12 -9.98 7.41 36.30
CA LEU A 12 -10.96 7.61 35.20
C LEU A 12 -12.35 7.09 35.57
N MET A 13 -12.43 5.97 36.26
CA MET A 13 -13.72 5.43 36.73
C MET A 13 -14.36 6.34 37.78
N ALA A 14 -13.57 6.95 38.67
CA ALA A 14 -14.04 7.90 39.67
C ALA A 14 -14.51 9.20 39.00
N GLU A 15 -13.71 9.77 38.06
CA GLU A 15 -14.08 10.97 37.30
C GLU A 15 -15.36 10.76 36.49
N ALA A 16 -15.51 9.60 35.85
CA ALA A 16 -16.69 9.25 35.07
C ALA A 16 -17.89 8.79 35.93
N GLU A 17 -17.74 8.65 37.23
CA GLU A 17 -18.75 8.13 38.16
C GLU A 17 -19.35 6.78 37.68
N VAL A 18 -18.51 5.83 37.32
CA VAL A 18 -18.95 4.52 36.81
C VAL A 18 -18.49 3.38 37.73
N SER A 19 -19.41 2.46 38.01
CA SER A 19 -19.11 1.22 38.71
C SER A 19 -18.58 0.14 37.75
N ASN A 20 -17.95 -0.92 38.28
CA ASN A 20 -17.49 -2.05 37.45
C ASN A 20 -18.64 -2.66 36.63
N LYS A 21 -19.85 -2.78 37.17
CA LYS A 21 -21.04 -3.28 36.46
C LYS A 21 -21.49 -2.31 35.38
N GLY A 22 -21.49 -1.01 35.70
CA GLY A 22 -21.90 0.06 34.80
C GLY A 22 -20.94 0.18 33.60
N LEU A 23 -19.62 0.12 33.83
CA LEU A 23 -18.63 0.15 32.80
C LEU A 23 -18.73 -1.08 31.86
N ALA A 24 -18.80 -2.30 32.45
CA ALA A 24 -18.94 -3.54 31.70
C ALA A 24 -20.20 -3.55 30.80
N LYS A 25 -21.33 -3.01 31.31
CA LYS A 25 -22.56 -2.89 30.52
C LYS A 25 -22.36 -1.95 29.33
N ARG A 26 -21.85 -0.72 29.54
CA ARG A 26 -21.64 0.28 28.50
C ARG A 26 -20.67 -0.21 27.44
N MET A 27 -19.62 -0.95 27.82
CA MET A 27 -18.68 -1.55 26.87
C MET A 27 -19.38 -2.58 25.96
N ARG A 28 -20.23 -3.44 26.52
CA ARG A 28 -21.00 -4.40 25.70
C ARG A 28 -22.01 -3.70 24.79
N ASP A 29 -22.75 -2.73 25.33
CA ASP A 29 -23.74 -1.98 24.53
C ASP A 29 -23.09 -1.25 23.36
N LEU A 30 -21.91 -0.62 23.56
CA LEU A 30 -21.16 0.05 22.51
C LEU A 30 -20.56 -0.94 21.51
N ALA A 31 -20.03 -2.08 21.97
CA ALA A 31 -19.53 -3.13 21.10
C ALA A 31 -20.63 -3.70 20.20
N GLN A 32 -21.81 -3.97 20.76
CA GLN A 32 -22.98 -4.46 20.01
C GLN A 32 -23.46 -3.45 18.96
N GLN A 33 -23.46 -2.14 19.26
CA GLN A 33 -23.78 -1.09 18.30
C GLN A 33 -22.79 -1.06 17.10
N ARG A 34 -21.57 -1.55 17.29
CA ARG A 34 -20.53 -1.64 16.27
C ARG A 34 -20.44 -3.02 15.59
N GLY A 35 -21.38 -3.91 15.85
CA GLY A 35 -21.36 -5.27 15.30
C GLY A 35 -20.28 -6.17 15.89
N MET A 36 -19.73 -5.83 17.07
CA MET A 36 -18.67 -6.60 17.73
C MET A 36 -19.21 -7.39 18.93
N GLU A 37 -18.76 -8.63 19.11
CA GLU A 37 -19.03 -9.39 20.32
C GLU A 37 -17.96 -9.13 21.39
N LEU A 38 -18.36 -8.57 22.52
CA LEU A 38 -17.47 -8.31 23.65
C LEU A 38 -18.03 -8.93 24.93
N GLY A 39 -17.43 -10.04 25.39
CA GLY A 39 -17.83 -10.76 26.61
C GLY A 39 -17.37 -10.12 27.93
N THR A 40 -17.26 -8.78 28.00
CA THR A 40 -16.75 -8.08 29.19
C THR A 40 -17.71 -8.20 30.38
N THR A 41 -17.20 -8.68 31.53
CA THR A 41 -17.93 -8.80 32.79
C THR A 41 -17.41 -7.83 33.86
N HIS A 42 -18.17 -7.58 34.88
CA HIS A 42 -17.71 -6.77 36.03
C HIS A 42 -16.47 -7.37 36.72
N VAL A 43 -16.30 -8.69 36.67
CA VAL A 43 -15.10 -9.38 37.18
C VAL A 43 -13.87 -9.05 36.31
N ALA A 44 -14.03 -8.94 34.99
CA ALA A 44 -12.96 -8.53 34.13
C ALA A 44 -12.52 -7.09 34.46
N ILE A 45 -13.46 -6.16 34.64
CA ILE A 45 -13.16 -4.79 35.08
C ILE A 45 -12.39 -4.76 36.38
N GLN A 46 -12.83 -5.58 37.40
CA GLN A 46 -12.10 -5.68 38.65
C GLN A 46 -10.67 -6.15 38.47
N ARG A 47 -10.44 -7.20 37.66
CA ARG A 47 -9.10 -7.70 37.38
C ARG A 47 -8.20 -6.64 36.70
N TRP A 48 -8.76 -5.83 35.82
CA TRP A 48 -8.03 -4.74 35.18
C TRP A 48 -7.69 -3.61 36.17
N ARG A 49 -8.57 -3.29 37.09
CA ARG A 49 -8.29 -2.38 38.21
C ARG A 49 -7.18 -2.91 39.13
N ASP A 50 -7.11 -4.23 39.28
CA ASP A 50 -6.09 -4.90 40.09
C ASP A 50 -4.77 -5.14 39.34
N GLY A 51 -4.59 -4.45 38.19
CA GLY A 51 -3.35 -4.47 37.40
C GLY A 51 -3.23 -5.64 36.40
N ALA A 52 -4.34 -6.32 36.06
CA ALA A 52 -4.31 -7.29 34.94
C ALA A 52 -4.34 -6.57 33.58
N GLY A 53 -3.61 -7.11 32.60
CA GLY A 53 -3.63 -6.60 31.22
C GLY A 53 -4.99 -6.81 30.54
N ILE A 54 -5.26 -6.01 29.52
CA ILE A 54 -6.46 -6.02 28.69
C ILE A 54 -6.09 -6.27 27.22
N ARG A 55 -6.97 -6.88 26.45
CA ARG A 55 -6.80 -6.99 25.00
C ARG A 55 -7.07 -5.63 24.33
N SER A 56 -6.30 -5.28 23.29
CA SER A 56 -6.37 -3.99 22.59
C SER A 56 -7.77 -3.60 22.15
N GLN A 57 -8.57 -4.53 21.63
CA GLN A 57 -9.95 -4.31 21.22
C GLN A 57 -10.84 -3.87 22.41
N ALA A 58 -10.73 -4.52 23.56
CA ALA A 58 -11.50 -4.16 24.76
C ALA A 58 -11.02 -2.83 25.35
N ALA A 59 -9.72 -2.52 25.26
CA ALA A 59 -9.16 -1.23 25.68
C ALA A 59 -9.68 -0.08 24.80
N GLY A 60 -9.76 -0.26 23.49
CA GLY A 60 -10.33 0.73 22.57
C GLY A 60 -11.80 1.05 22.91
N VAL A 61 -12.63 0.02 23.07
CA VAL A 61 -14.05 0.20 23.46
C VAL A 61 -14.18 0.88 24.83
N MET A 62 -13.31 0.56 25.80
CA MET A 62 -13.30 1.21 27.11
C MET A 62 -12.92 2.68 27.02
N ALA A 63 -11.90 3.03 26.23
CA ALA A 63 -11.48 4.40 26.00
C ALA A 63 -12.60 5.24 25.37
N ASP A 64 -13.33 4.66 24.40
CA ASP A 64 -14.46 5.34 23.76
C ASP A 64 -15.65 5.55 24.73
N VAL A 65 -15.92 4.57 25.63
CA VAL A 65 -16.93 4.73 26.67
C VAL A 65 -16.58 5.88 27.62
N PHE A 66 -15.32 6.00 28.02
CA PHE A 66 -14.85 7.13 28.83
C PHE A 66 -14.89 8.44 28.07
N SER A 67 -14.46 8.46 26.80
CA SER A 67 -14.49 9.64 25.96
C SER A 67 -15.90 10.21 25.81
N ALA A 68 -16.89 9.34 25.55
CA ALA A 68 -18.29 9.72 25.47
C ALA A 68 -18.86 10.24 26.79
N LYS A 69 -18.43 9.66 27.93
CA LYS A 69 -18.94 10.04 29.24
C LYS A 69 -18.31 11.31 29.79
N LEU A 70 -17.01 11.53 29.51
CA LEU A 70 -16.25 12.67 30.03
C LEU A 70 -16.22 13.89 29.09
N GLY A 71 -16.78 13.73 27.86
CA GLY A 71 -16.81 14.82 26.88
C GLY A 71 -15.42 15.23 26.35
N ARG A 72 -14.37 14.41 26.57
CA ARG A 72 -13.02 14.63 26.09
C ARG A 72 -12.42 13.33 25.54
N ARG A 73 -11.47 13.44 24.64
CA ARG A 73 -10.79 12.26 24.07
C ARG A 73 -9.96 11.55 25.13
N ILE A 74 -10.21 10.27 25.35
CA ILE A 74 -9.41 9.35 26.14
C ILE A 74 -8.84 8.32 25.18
N ALA A 75 -7.53 8.17 25.15
CA ALA A 75 -6.88 7.12 24.36
C ALA A 75 -6.75 5.82 25.16
N ALA A 76 -6.61 4.68 24.50
CA ALA A 76 -6.42 3.39 25.16
C ALA A 76 -5.17 3.38 26.09
N GLY A 77 -4.12 4.15 25.72
CA GLY A 77 -2.93 4.34 26.55
C GLY A 77 -3.18 5.05 27.90
N ASP A 78 -4.19 5.93 27.95
CA ASP A 78 -4.54 6.68 29.17
C ASP A 78 -5.20 5.80 30.25
N LEU A 79 -5.57 4.57 29.88
CA LEU A 79 -6.23 3.63 30.79
C LEU A 79 -5.27 2.97 31.79
N GLY A 80 -3.94 3.08 31.59
CA GLY A 80 -2.94 2.43 32.45
C GLY A 80 -2.99 0.91 32.48
N LEU A 81 -3.62 0.28 31.50
CA LEU A 81 -3.87 -1.17 31.44
C LEU A 81 -2.78 -1.94 30.70
N PHE A 82 -1.86 -1.22 30.07
CA PHE A 82 -0.67 -1.78 29.45
C PHE A 82 0.46 -1.71 30.47
N GLY A 83 0.94 -2.85 30.98
CA GLY A 83 2.09 -2.89 31.89
C GLY A 83 3.30 -2.18 31.25
N GLN A 84 4.27 -1.73 32.07
CA GLN A 84 5.47 -1.03 31.59
C GLN A 84 6.31 -1.80 30.53
N ALA A 85 5.96 -3.06 30.23
CA ALA A 85 6.55 -3.86 29.17
C ALA A 85 5.83 -3.71 27.80
N GLU A 86 4.66 -3.02 27.76
CA GLU A 86 3.97 -2.61 26.54
C GLU A 86 3.84 -1.07 26.44
N ALA A 87 4.65 -0.33 27.17
CA ALA A 87 4.99 1.02 26.79
C ALA A 87 5.61 0.91 25.42
N SER A 88 4.80 1.19 24.39
CA SER A 88 5.12 1.22 22.97
C SER A 88 6.62 1.11 22.75
N THR A 89 7.08 -0.05 22.26
CA THR A 89 8.32 -0.05 21.46
C THR A 89 8.17 1.17 20.55
N PRO A 90 9.06 2.16 20.61
CA PRO A 90 8.94 3.32 19.74
C PRO A 90 8.73 2.76 18.35
N GLN A 91 7.60 3.07 17.69
CA GLN A 91 7.39 2.59 16.34
C GLN A 91 8.63 3.03 15.57
N PRO A 92 9.33 2.11 14.88
CA PRO A 92 10.53 2.48 14.17
C PRO A 92 10.19 3.66 13.28
N VAL A 93 11.01 4.72 13.35
CA VAL A 93 10.83 5.94 12.56
C VAL A 93 10.61 5.54 11.11
N ALA A 94 9.54 6.00 10.50
CA ALA A 94 9.16 5.57 9.15
C ALA A 94 10.23 5.88 8.10
N TYR A 95 11.04 6.91 8.35
CA TYR A 95 12.16 7.35 7.48
C TYR A 95 13.36 7.76 8.34
N PRO A 96 14.21 6.79 8.75
CA PRO A 96 15.36 7.06 9.61
C PRO A 96 16.41 7.93 8.93
N ALA A 97 17.01 8.86 9.68
CA ALA A 97 18.10 9.69 9.17
C ALA A 97 19.38 8.86 8.95
N ALA A 98 19.71 7.97 9.89
CA ALA A 98 20.89 7.11 9.79
C ALA A 98 20.62 5.86 8.94
N LEU A 99 21.57 5.52 8.04
CA LEU A 99 21.45 4.32 7.20
C LEU A 99 21.38 3.03 8.03
N SER A 100 22.16 2.92 9.11
CA SER A 100 22.15 1.75 9.99
C SER A 100 20.77 1.50 10.62
N GLU A 101 20.08 2.56 11.01
CA GLU A 101 18.73 2.48 11.53
C GLU A 101 17.72 2.09 10.42
N ALA A 102 17.90 2.62 9.20
CA ALA A 102 17.07 2.23 8.04
C ALA A 102 17.21 0.75 7.69
N LEU A 103 18.43 0.20 7.75
CA LEU A 103 18.66 -1.24 7.55
C LEU A 103 18.07 -2.09 8.68
N SER A 104 18.10 -1.62 9.92
CA SER A 104 17.45 -2.29 11.05
C SER A 104 15.92 -2.30 10.92
N VAL A 105 15.32 -1.19 10.42
CA VAL A 105 13.87 -1.15 10.12
C VAL A 105 13.52 -2.17 9.04
N LEU A 106 14.31 -2.23 7.97
CA LEU A 106 14.10 -3.21 6.89
C LEU A 106 14.20 -4.65 7.38
N ASP A 107 15.20 -4.96 8.23
CA ASP A 107 15.38 -6.28 8.84
C ASP A 107 14.12 -6.67 9.64
N GLY A 108 13.65 -5.79 10.52
CA GLY A 108 12.40 -6.00 11.27
C GLY A 108 11.15 -6.19 10.41
N LEU A 109 11.09 -5.58 9.20
CA LEU A 109 9.97 -5.79 8.27
C LEU A 109 10.00 -7.17 7.59
N THR A 110 11.17 -7.81 7.52
CA THR A 110 11.31 -9.14 6.91
C THR A 110 10.92 -10.27 7.84
N GLU A 111 10.87 -10.03 9.16
CA GLU A 111 10.42 -11.03 10.13
C GLU A 111 8.93 -11.38 9.91
N GLU A 112 8.58 -12.64 10.16
CA GLU A 112 7.18 -13.04 10.16
C GLU A 112 6.44 -12.29 11.27
N GLN A 113 5.56 -11.40 10.87
CA GLN A 113 4.70 -10.68 11.82
C GLN A 113 3.82 -11.71 12.54
N PRO A 114 3.74 -11.70 13.88
CA PRO A 114 2.78 -12.51 14.59
C PRO A 114 1.37 -12.26 14.02
N GLN A 115 0.56 -13.31 13.87
CA GLN A 115 -0.84 -13.17 13.40
C GLN A 115 -1.67 -12.19 14.24
N SER A 116 -1.17 -11.79 15.41
CA SER A 116 -1.76 -10.81 16.30
C SER A 116 -1.37 -9.36 16.03
N THR A 117 -0.37 -9.11 15.16
CA THR A 117 0.03 -7.72 14.80
C THR A 117 -1.07 -7.12 13.94
N SER A 118 -1.82 -6.18 14.50
CA SER A 118 -2.90 -5.54 13.76
C SER A 118 -2.31 -4.66 12.63
N SER A 119 -2.99 -4.58 11.50
CA SER A 119 -2.61 -3.67 10.41
C SER A 119 -2.49 -2.20 10.87
N SER A 120 -3.15 -1.84 11.98
CA SER A 120 -3.05 -0.52 12.61
C SER A 120 -1.69 -0.26 13.28
N GLU A 121 -0.98 -1.30 13.75
CA GLU A 121 0.36 -1.15 14.37
C GLU A 121 1.45 -0.87 13.35
N LEU A 122 1.25 -1.27 12.10
CA LEU A 122 2.15 -0.97 10.99
C LEU A 122 1.80 0.33 10.25
N ALA A 123 0.62 0.90 10.51
CA ALA A 123 0.15 2.09 9.81
C ALA A 123 1.05 3.30 10.10
N ILE A 124 1.42 4.01 9.03
CA ILE A 124 2.23 5.23 9.10
C ILE A 124 1.27 6.43 9.17
N PRO A 125 1.37 7.28 10.20
CA PRO A 125 0.60 8.52 10.26
C PRO A 125 0.88 9.42 9.06
N ASP A 126 -0.11 10.20 8.62
CA ASP A 126 0.02 11.13 7.50
C ASP A 126 1.14 12.17 7.69
N THR A 127 1.33 12.59 8.94
CA THR A 127 2.41 13.51 9.32
C THR A 127 3.79 12.90 9.06
N ASP A 128 3.96 11.63 9.40
CA ASP A 128 5.23 10.92 9.28
C ASP A 128 5.54 10.59 7.81
N LEU A 129 4.50 10.22 7.03
CA LEU A 129 4.64 10.05 5.59
C LEU A 129 5.05 11.37 4.91
N SER A 130 4.40 12.47 5.27
CA SER A 130 4.73 13.80 4.73
C SER A 130 6.14 14.24 5.13
N ALA A 131 6.56 13.97 6.37
CA ALA A 131 7.91 14.24 6.84
C ALA A 131 8.96 13.40 6.09
N ALA A 132 8.67 12.12 5.81
CA ALA A 132 9.53 11.25 5.03
C ALA A 132 9.73 11.77 3.59
N VAL A 133 8.65 12.15 2.92
CA VAL A 133 8.67 12.74 1.58
C VAL A 133 9.49 14.03 1.56
N LEU A 134 9.23 14.93 2.49
CA LEU A 134 9.97 16.19 2.61
C LEU A 134 11.47 15.94 2.88
N SER A 135 11.78 15.02 3.78
CA SER A 135 13.17 14.65 4.08
C SER A 135 13.88 14.15 2.82
N TRP A 136 13.26 13.25 2.05
CA TRP A 136 13.83 12.78 0.79
C TRP A 136 14.00 13.91 -0.24
N MET A 137 13.02 14.79 -0.35
CA MET A 137 13.05 15.92 -1.30
C MET A 137 14.25 16.86 -1.08
N ILE A 138 14.59 17.15 0.18
CA ILE A 138 15.63 18.14 0.54
C ILE A 138 16.98 17.52 0.89
N ALA A 139 17.02 16.20 1.19
CA ALA A 139 18.25 15.54 1.59
C ALA A 139 19.27 15.49 0.46
N ARG A 140 20.55 15.58 0.85
CA ARG A 140 21.66 15.24 -0.03
C ARG A 140 21.84 13.70 -0.06
N PRO A 141 22.40 13.13 -1.14
CA PRO A 141 22.80 11.73 -1.13
C PRO A 141 23.74 11.44 0.06
N ASP A 142 23.51 10.33 0.75
CA ASP A 142 24.38 9.91 1.85
C ASP A 142 25.77 9.49 1.34
N GLY A 143 25.80 8.96 0.10
CA GLY A 143 26.96 8.30 -0.47
C GLY A 143 27.14 6.87 0.06
N VAL A 144 27.81 6.07 -0.71
CA VAL A 144 28.11 4.67 -0.39
C VAL A 144 29.34 4.61 0.50
N GLN A 145 29.25 3.95 1.65
CA GLN A 145 30.40 3.71 2.54
C GLN A 145 31.19 2.48 2.06
N ALA A 146 32.10 2.69 1.11
CA ALA A 146 32.97 1.65 0.59
C ALA A 146 34.02 1.18 1.62
N ASP A 147 34.55 -0.02 1.38
CA ASP A 147 35.68 -0.60 2.10
C ASP A 147 35.53 -0.69 3.64
N ARG A 148 34.31 -0.88 4.13
CA ARG A 148 34.06 -1.16 5.54
C ARG A 148 34.66 -2.53 5.93
N PRO A 149 35.25 -2.66 7.12
CA PRO A 149 35.63 -3.98 7.61
C PRO A 149 34.41 -4.89 7.75
N SER A 150 34.41 -6.00 7.02
CA SER A 150 33.36 -7.02 7.10
C SER A 150 33.98 -8.38 6.71
N PRO A 151 33.56 -9.47 7.34
CA PRO A 151 33.98 -10.82 6.94
C PRO A 151 33.45 -11.24 5.57
N GLN A 152 32.32 -10.62 5.15
CA GLN A 152 31.68 -10.87 3.86
C GLN A 152 32.04 -9.76 2.88
N ARG A 153 32.30 -10.12 1.62
CA ARG A 153 32.52 -9.18 0.53
C ARG A 153 31.50 -9.36 -0.59
N ALA A 154 30.77 -8.29 -0.89
CA ALA A 154 29.84 -8.27 -2.00
C ALA A 154 30.55 -7.92 -3.33
N SER A 155 30.02 -8.44 -4.42
CA SER A 155 30.54 -8.29 -5.77
C SER A 155 29.43 -7.95 -6.79
N MET A 156 29.80 -7.59 -8.02
CA MET A 156 28.82 -7.40 -9.10
C MET A 156 28.05 -8.68 -9.44
N ARG A 157 28.60 -9.86 -9.15
CA ARG A 157 27.91 -11.14 -9.33
C ARG A 157 26.69 -11.23 -8.42
N ASP A 158 26.83 -10.77 -7.16
CA ASP A 158 25.71 -10.77 -6.20
C ASP A 158 24.63 -9.77 -6.65
N VAL A 159 25.03 -8.59 -7.13
CA VAL A 159 24.10 -7.60 -7.69
C VAL A 159 23.29 -8.19 -8.86
N HIS A 160 23.96 -8.89 -9.80
CA HIS A 160 23.26 -9.54 -10.91
C HIS A 160 22.31 -10.66 -10.44
N ALA A 161 22.73 -11.46 -9.46
CA ALA A 161 21.88 -12.50 -8.89
C ALA A 161 20.60 -11.92 -8.26
N ILE A 162 20.74 -10.84 -7.47
CA ILE A 162 19.60 -10.15 -6.86
C ILE A 162 18.66 -9.60 -7.93
N ARG A 163 19.19 -8.93 -8.96
CA ARG A 163 18.38 -8.38 -10.06
C ARG A 163 17.59 -9.46 -10.76
N THR A 164 18.25 -10.56 -11.16
CA THR A 164 17.58 -11.68 -11.82
C THR A 164 16.48 -12.30 -10.96
N ALA A 165 16.72 -12.47 -9.65
CA ALA A 165 15.70 -12.96 -8.73
C ALA A 165 14.51 -11.99 -8.63
N THR A 166 14.77 -10.68 -8.51
CA THR A 166 13.72 -9.66 -8.44
C THR A 166 12.85 -9.66 -9.70
N GLU A 167 13.47 -9.73 -10.88
CA GLU A 167 12.75 -9.83 -12.17
C GLU A 167 11.87 -11.07 -12.26
N MET A 168 12.36 -12.23 -11.78
CA MET A 168 11.55 -13.45 -11.72
C MET A 168 10.31 -13.29 -10.84
N PHE A 169 10.46 -12.67 -9.67
CA PHE A 169 9.35 -12.40 -8.77
C PHE A 169 8.38 -11.37 -9.35
N MET A 170 8.86 -10.31 -10.00
CA MET A 170 8.01 -9.36 -10.72
C MET A 170 7.18 -10.08 -11.79
N ARG A 171 7.79 -11.00 -12.54
CA ARG A 171 7.07 -11.77 -13.55
C ARG A 171 5.98 -12.65 -12.95
N LEU A 172 6.25 -13.29 -11.81
CA LEU A 172 5.23 -14.05 -11.08
C LEU A 172 4.08 -13.15 -10.61
N ASP A 173 4.40 -11.95 -10.11
CA ASP A 173 3.40 -10.95 -9.69
C ASP A 173 2.50 -10.51 -10.85
N PHE A 174 3.05 -10.28 -12.03
CA PHE A 174 2.25 -9.92 -13.21
C PHE A 174 1.33 -11.06 -13.70
N LEU A 175 1.80 -12.31 -13.57
CA LEU A 175 1.04 -13.50 -14.01
C LEU A 175 -0.06 -13.90 -13.02
N TYR A 176 0.25 -13.89 -11.73
CA TYR A 176 -0.57 -14.55 -10.70
C TYR A 176 -1.01 -13.64 -9.56
N GLY A 177 -0.55 -12.38 -9.54
CA GLY A 177 -0.79 -11.45 -8.44
C GLY A 177 0.24 -11.55 -7.31
N GLY A 178 0.21 -10.54 -6.42
CA GLY A 178 1.20 -10.35 -5.36
C GLY A 178 1.26 -11.49 -4.34
N GLY A 179 0.15 -12.17 -4.10
CA GLY A 179 0.07 -13.25 -3.11
C GLY A 179 1.00 -14.41 -3.40
N HIS A 180 1.21 -14.72 -4.67
CA HIS A 180 1.98 -15.89 -5.09
C HIS A 180 3.48 -15.81 -4.74
N GLY A 181 4.09 -14.64 -4.79
CA GLY A 181 5.53 -14.46 -4.58
C GLY A 181 5.95 -13.69 -3.33
N HIS A 182 5.04 -12.96 -2.71
CA HIS A 182 5.35 -12.00 -1.65
C HIS A 182 6.16 -12.58 -0.47
N LYS A 183 5.73 -13.71 0.08
CA LYS A 183 6.42 -14.35 1.22
C LYS A 183 7.83 -14.82 0.82
N ALA A 184 7.97 -15.44 -0.33
CA ALA A 184 9.25 -15.95 -0.81
C ALA A 184 10.25 -14.81 -1.10
N LEU A 185 9.80 -13.71 -1.73
CA LEU A 185 10.66 -12.55 -1.99
C LEU A 185 11.11 -11.85 -0.70
N ARG A 186 10.23 -11.78 0.32
CA ARG A 186 10.62 -11.26 1.65
C ARG A 186 11.71 -12.10 2.31
N HIS A 187 11.59 -13.44 2.28
CA HIS A 187 12.63 -14.32 2.81
C HIS A 187 13.93 -14.18 2.03
N TYR A 188 13.87 -14.15 0.70
CA TYR A 188 15.04 -13.90 -0.13
C TYR A 188 15.72 -12.56 0.21
N PHE A 189 14.94 -11.51 0.39
CA PHE A 189 15.45 -10.20 0.77
C PHE A 189 16.18 -10.24 2.12
N ARG A 190 15.60 -10.91 3.12
CA ARG A 190 16.20 -11.08 4.44
C ARG A 190 17.49 -11.87 4.40
N ASP A 191 17.47 -13.03 3.74
CA ASP A 191 18.53 -14.02 3.87
C ASP A 191 19.69 -13.76 2.89
N ASP A 192 19.41 -13.18 1.73
CA ASP A 192 20.38 -12.99 0.65
C ASP A 192 20.72 -11.51 0.36
N VAL A 193 19.79 -10.57 0.53
CA VAL A 193 20.03 -9.16 0.16
C VAL A 193 20.52 -8.33 1.34
N LEU A 194 19.83 -8.34 2.48
CA LEU A 194 20.16 -7.52 3.66
C LEU A 194 21.60 -7.75 4.19
N PRO A 195 22.11 -9.00 4.29
CA PRO A 195 23.49 -9.22 4.74
C PRO A 195 24.52 -8.55 3.83
N LEU A 196 24.27 -8.51 2.51
CA LEU A 196 25.18 -7.88 1.54
C LEU A 196 25.23 -6.36 1.69
N LEU A 197 24.15 -5.70 2.11
CA LEU A 197 24.14 -4.25 2.38
C LEU A 197 25.08 -3.88 3.55
N ASN A 198 25.37 -4.83 4.43
CA ASN A 198 26.32 -4.70 5.54
C ASN A 198 27.72 -5.29 5.24
N ALA A 199 27.93 -5.86 4.04
CA ALA A 199 29.20 -6.43 3.62
C ALA A 199 30.25 -5.36 3.29
N SER A 200 31.50 -5.78 3.03
CA SER A 200 32.51 -4.96 2.40
C SER A 200 32.29 -4.93 0.88
N TYR A 201 32.45 -3.78 0.25
CA TYR A 201 32.28 -3.60 -1.20
C TYR A 201 33.05 -2.37 -1.70
N THR A 202 33.37 -2.33 -2.99
CA THR A 202 33.85 -1.11 -3.66
C THR A 202 32.71 -0.10 -3.85
N GLU A 203 33.02 1.18 -4.03
CA GLU A 203 31.99 2.21 -4.28
C GLU A 203 31.04 1.85 -5.42
N ARG A 204 31.57 1.36 -6.55
CA ARG A 204 30.77 0.91 -7.69
C ARG A 204 29.82 -0.24 -7.34
N VAL A 205 30.31 -1.24 -6.61
CA VAL A 205 29.49 -2.39 -6.19
C VAL A 205 28.44 -1.95 -5.19
N GLY A 206 28.83 -1.13 -4.22
CA GLY A 206 27.88 -0.62 -3.23
C GLY A 206 26.76 0.21 -3.87
N HIS A 207 27.09 1.10 -4.81
CA HIS A 207 26.06 1.86 -5.54
C HIS A 207 25.07 0.93 -6.24
N ALA A 208 25.55 -0.04 -7.02
CA ALA A 208 24.69 -1.00 -7.71
C ALA A 208 23.89 -1.89 -6.73
N LEU A 209 24.48 -2.25 -5.58
CA LEU A 209 23.85 -3.06 -4.57
C LEU A 209 22.68 -2.32 -3.88
N PHE A 210 22.87 -1.07 -3.47
CA PHE A 210 21.79 -0.26 -2.89
C PHE A 210 20.69 0.05 -3.91
N THR A 211 21.01 0.22 -5.18
CA THR A 211 20.02 0.38 -6.25
C THR A 211 19.15 -0.87 -6.36
N VAL A 212 19.73 -2.05 -6.54
CA VAL A 212 18.94 -3.28 -6.70
C VAL A 212 18.19 -3.66 -5.42
N ALA A 213 18.74 -3.35 -4.23
CA ALA A 213 18.01 -3.54 -2.98
C ALA A 213 16.78 -2.63 -2.85
N ALA A 214 16.88 -1.38 -3.34
CA ALA A 214 15.75 -0.47 -3.40
C ALA A 214 14.67 -0.98 -4.38
N GLU A 215 15.08 -1.47 -5.56
CA GLU A 215 14.20 -2.10 -6.54
C GLU A 215 13.47 -3.32 -5.94
N THR A 216 14.21 -4.20 -5.24
CA THR A 216 13.62 -5.40 -4.60
C THR A 216 12.64 -5.02 -3.48
N ALA A 217 12.99 -4.05 -2.64
CA ALA A 217 12.11 -3.58 -1.56
C ALA A 217 10.83 -2.93 -2.12
N GLU A 218 10.92 -2.21 -3.24
CA GLU A 218 9.77 -1.65 -3.95
C GLU A 218 8.84 -2.76 -4.45
N VAL A 219 9.37 -3.83 -5.06
CA VAL A 219 8.58 -4.97 -5.53
C VAL A 219 7.86 -5.67 -4.36
N ILE A 220 8.53 -5.86 -3.21
CA ILE A 220 7.88 -6.39 -2.00
C ILE A 220 6.73 -5.47 -1.57
N GLY A 221 6.96 -4.16 -1.55
CA GLY A 221 5.95 -3.16 -1.22
C GLY A 221 4.75 -3.21 -2.17
N TRP A 222 5.01 -3.34 -3.48
CA TRP A 222 3.96 -3.47 -4.48
C TRP A 222 3.14 -4.75 -4.32
N MET A 223 3.79 -5.90 -4.10
CA MET A 223 3.11 -7.17 -3.80
C MET A 223 2.28 -7.08 -2.52
N ALA A 224 2.82 -6.44 -1.46
CA ALA A 224 2.08 -6.22 -0.22
C ALA A 224 0.83 -5.35 -0.44
N TYR A 225 0.93 -4.33 -1.31
CA TYR A 225 -0.21 -3.53 -1.73
C TYR A 225 -1.24 -4.36 -2.49
N ASP A 226 -0.82 -5.23 -3.39
CA ASP A 226 -1.71 -6.05 -4.22
C ASP A 226 -2.52 -7.06 -3.39
N ILE A 227 -1.92 -7.62 -2.32
CA ILE A 227 -2.63 -8.50 -1.37
C ILE A 227 -3.42 -7.77 -0.28
N GLY A 228 -3.49 -6.43 -0.33
CA GLY A 228 -4.25 -5.62 0.62
C GLY A 228 -3.52 -5.28 1.92
N ASN A 229 -2.26 -5.67 2.09
CA ASN A 229 -1.47 -5.29 3.27
C ASN A 229 -0.86 -3.89 3.08
N HIS A 230 -1.73 -2.88 3.11
CA HIS A 230 -1.38 -1.49 2.79
C HIS A 230 -0.37 -0.88 3.76
N ALA A 231 -0.43 -1.25 5.03
CA ALA A 231 0.48 -0.75 6.04
C ALA A 231 1.92 -1.26 5.81
N LEU A 232 2.07 -2.54 5.52
CA LEU A 232 3.36 -3.15 5.17
C LEU A 232 3.90 -2.59 3.85
N ALA A 233 3.02 -2.41 2.85
CA ALA A 233 3.36 -1.80 1.57
C ALA A 233 3.99 -0.41 1.75
N ASN A 234 3.37 0.47 2.53
CA ASN A 234 3.90 1.80 2.82
C ASN A 234 5.28 1.74 3.47
N ARG A 235 5.50 0.81 4.42
CA ARG A 235 6.80 0.67 5.09
C ARG A 235 7.90 0.22 4.14
N TYR A 236 7.63 -0.77 3.28
CA TYR A 236 8.59 -1.20 2.26
C TYR A 236 8.88 -0.11 1.23
N LEU A 237 7.85 0.61 0.75
CA LEU A 237 8.02 1.72 -0.18
C LEU A 237 8.81 2.87 0.43
N LEU A 238 8.58 3.23 1.70
CA LEU A 238 9.40 4.25 2.37
C LEU A 238 10.84 3.77 2.63
N SER A 239 11.03 2.50 2.93
CA SER A 239 12.37 1.93 3.06
C SER A 239 13.10 1.93 1.71
N ALA A 240 12.43 1.56 0.62
CA ALA A 240 12.97 1.68 -0.73
C ALA A 240 13.34 3.13 -1.07
N LEU A 241 12.46 4.08 -0.75
CA LEU A 241 12.72 5.52 -0.91
C LEU A 241 13.96 5.96 -0.13
N ARG A 242 14.13 5.44 1.10
CA ARG A 242 15.32 5.73 1.93
C ARG A 242 16.60 5.17 1.32
N LEU A 243 16.55 3.98 0.71
CA LEU A 243 17.71 3.41 0.02
C LEU A 243 18.11 4.22 -1.21
N THR A 244 17.18 4.82 -1.95
CA THR A 244 17.50 5.70 -3.08
C THR A 244 18.28 6.95 -2.66
N GLN A 245 18.15 7.39 -1.41
CA GLN A 245 18.93 8.49 -0.88
C GLN A 245 20.42 8.13 -0.75
N VAL A 246 20.76 6.85 -0.51
CA VAL A 246 22.16 6.42 -0.42
C VAL A 246 22.88 6.63 -1.75
N THR A 247 22.21 6.26 -2.85
CA THR A 247 22.75 6.37 -4.21
C THR A 247 22.53 7.73 -4.85
N GLY A 248 21.59 8.53 -4.33
CA GLY A 248 21.15 9.76 -4.96
C GLY A 248 20.26 9.54 -6.19
N ASP A 249 19.70 8.35 -6.35
CA ASP A 249 18.83 8.03 -7.48
C ASP A 249 17.46 8.71 -7.33
N ARG A 250 17.38 9.93 -7.84
CA ARG A 250 16.16 10.74 -7.83
C ARG A 250 15.09 10.21 -8.79
N MET A 251 15.51 9.55 -9.88
CA MET A 251 14.57 8.98 -10.83
C MET A 251 13.82 7.82 -10.18
N PHE A 252 14.53 6.85 -9.60
CA PHE A 252 13.86 5.73 -8.94
C PHE A 252 13.10 6.16 -7.67
N GLY A 253 13.64 7.10 -6.89
CA GLY A 253 12.91 7.65 -5.74
C GLY A 253 11.60 8.33 -6.12
N ALA A 254 11.54 9.04 -7.26
CA ALA A 254 10.31 9.61 -7.77
C ALA A 254 9.29 8.54 -8.21
N SER A 255 9.73 7.40 -8.74
CA SER A 255 8.83 6.28 -9.06
C SER A 255 8.17 5.70 -7.79
N ILE A 256 8.93 5.59 -6.70
CA ILE A 256 8.38 5.14 -5.41
C ILE A 256 7.32 6.11 -4.89
N LEU A 257 7.53 7.42 -5.02
CA LEU A 257 6.51 8.43 -4.68
C LEU A 257 5.25 8.31 -5.56
N ALA A 258 5.42 8.00 -6.85
CA ALA A 258 4.30 7.73 -7.75
C ALA A 258 3.52 6.47 -7.32
N ASN A 259 4.19 5.41 -6.88
CA ASN A 259 3.57 4.20 -6.35
C ASN A 259 2.81 4.45 -5.04
N LEU A 260 3.38 5.26 -4.13
CA LEU A 260 2.67 5.71 -2.92
C LEU A 260 1.44 6.56 -3.26
N SER A 261 1.52 7.40 -4.31
CA SER A 261 0.37 8.14 -4.83
C SER A 261 -0.71 7.22 -5.37
N HIS A 262 -0.32 6.22 -6.15
CA HIS A 262 -1.24 5.22 -6.69
C HIS A 262 -1.99 4.47 -5.57
N GLN A 263 -1.29 4.04 -4.54
CA GLN A 263 -1.89 3.38 -3.38
C GLN A 263 -2.81 4.33 -2.60
N ALA A 264 -2.39 5.58 -2.35
CA ALA A 264 -3.22 6.57 -1.67
C ALA A 264 -4.53 6.85 -2.45
N ASN A 265 -4.43 6.93 -3.78
CA ASN A 265 -5.59 7.10 -4.67
C ASN A 265 -6.56 5.90 -4.59
N TYR A 266 -6.04 4.69 -4.65
CA TYR A 266 -6.82 3.46 -4.48
C TYR A 266 -7.56 3.40 -3.13
N LEU A 267 -6.95 3.91 -2.07
CA LEU A 267 -7.55 3.97 -0.73
C LEU A 267 -8.54 5.15 -0.55
N GLY A 268 -8.74 5.98 -1.58
CA GLY A 268 -9.62 7.13 -1.52
C GLY A 268 -9.01 8.36 -0.82
N HIS A 269 -7.72 8.35 -0.52
CA HIS A 269 -7.00 9.47 0.07
C HIS A 269 -6.55 10.47 -1.01
N THR A 270 -7.49 11.05 -1.75
CA THR A 270 -7.24 11.83 -2.96
C THR A 270 -6.30 13.01 -2.77
N SER A 271 -6.44 13.77 -1.67
CA SER A 271 -5.54 14.90 -1.38
C SER A 271 -4.09 14.44 -1.20
N ARG A 272 -3.87 13.32 -0.51
CA ARG A 272 -2.55 12.69 -0.32
C ARG A 272 -2.00 12.18 -1.64
N ALA A 273 -2.82 11.53 -2.45
CA ALA A 273 -2.43 11.03 -3.77
C ALA A 273 -1.90 12.17 -4.64
N VAL A 274 -2.60 13.31 -4.70
CA VAL A 274 -2.16 14.50 -5.45
C VAL A 274 -0.84 15.05 -4.91
N GLN A 275 -0.67 15.13 -3.58
CA GLN A 275 0.59 15.61 -2.98
C GLN A 275 1.77 14.70 -3.34
N LEU A 276 1.60 13.38 -3.22
CA LEU A 276 2.63 12.39 -3.53
C LEU A 276 3.00 12.40 -5.02
N ALA A 277 2.01 12.45 -5.94
CA ALA A 277 2.25 12.53 -7.37
C ALA A 277 3.01 13.80 -7.75
N ARG A 278 2.63 14.95 -7.20
CA ARG A 278 3.36 16.20 -7.40
C ARG A 278 4.77 16.13 -6.84
N SER A 279 4.96 15.48 -5.68
CA SER A 279 6.31 15.26 -5.12
C SER A 279 7.16 14.37 -6.03
N ALA A 280 6.58 13.38 -6.72
CA ALA A 280 7.28 12.58 -7.72
C ALA A 280 7.76 13.45 -8.90
N VAL A 281 6.86 14.25 -9.48
CA VAL A 281 7.18 15.16 -10.60
C VAL A 281 8.26 16.18 -10.18
N GLU A 282 8.11 16.83 -9.04
CA GLU A 282 9.07 17.82 -8.54
C GLU A 282 10.41 17.18 -8.15
N GLY A 283 10.38 16.02 -7.47
CA GLY A 283 11.57 15.30 -7.02
C GLY A 283 12.47 14.81 -8.15
N ALA A 284 11.88 14.57 -9.33
CA ALA A 284 12.62 14.20 -10.53
C ALA A 284 13.20 15.40 -11.30
N LYS A 285 12.82 16.65 -10.97
CA LYS A 285 13.36 17.83 -11.66
C LYS A 285 14.86 17.96 -11.45
N GLY A 286 15.57 18.25 -12.54
CA GLY A 286 17.03 18.36 -12.52
C GLY A 286 17.78 17.03 -12.36
N SER A 287 17.08 15.89 -12.32
CA SER A 287 17.69 14.55 -12.36
C SER A 287 17.87 14.07 -13.82
N SER A 288 18.52 12.92 -13.97
CA SER A 288 18.66 12.20 -15.25
C SER A 288 17.42 11.40 -15.62
N ALA A 289 16.24 11.72 -15.08
CA ALA A 289 15.01 10.99 -15.37
C ALA A 289 14.72 10.98 -16.88
N THR A 290 14.50 9.77 -17.42
CA THR A 290 14.20 9.57 -18.82
C THR A 290 12.84 10.15 -19.22
N PRO A 291 12.59 10.40 -20.50
CA PRO A 291 11.27 10.84 -20.95
C PRO A 291 10.15 9.87 -20.53
N ARG A 292 10.38 8.54 -20.58
CA ARG A 292 9.40 7.53 -20.15
C ARG A 292 9.10 7.65 -18.65
N ALA A 293 10.10 7.83 -17.80
CA ALA A 293 9.93 8.03 -16.37
C ALA A 293 9.09 9.29 -16.09
N LYS A 294 9.37 10.41 -16.78
CA LYS A 294 8.59 11.65 -16.68
C LYS A 294 7.14 11.46 -17.12
N ALA A 295 6.92 10.67 -18.17
CA ALA A 295 5.57 10.31 -18.64
C ALA A 295 4.80 9.55 -17.54
N MET A 296 5.44 8.57 -16.90
CA MET A 296 4.86 7.79 -15.81
C MET A 296 4.46 8.69 -14.63
N TYR A 297 5.33 9.60 -14.17
CA TYR A 297 5.00 10.51 -13.05
C TYR A 297 3.83 11.43 -13.40
N ALA A 298 3.81 11.96 -14.61
CA ALA A 298 2.71 12.80 -15.09
C ALA A 298 1.39 12.02 -15.22
N ALA A 299 1.43 10.75 -15.63
CA ALA A 299 0.25 9.88 -15.69
C ALA A 299 -0.31 9.60 -14.28
N HIS A 300 0.53 9.36 -13.28
CA HIS A 300 0.10 9.21 -11.90
C HIS A 300 -0.46 10.53 -11.31
N GLU A 301 0.12 11.69 -11.67
CA GLU A 301 -0.45 12.99 -11.30
C GLU A 301 -1.83 13.18 -11.94
N ALA A 302 -1.97 12.84 -13.22
CA ALA A 302 -3.26 12.91 -13.93
C ALA A 302 -4.31 12.04 -13.24
N ARG A 303 -3.96 10.83 -12.84
CA ARG A 303 -4.85 9.91 -12.14
C ARG A 303 -5.31 10.45 -10.79
N ALA A 304 -4.39 10.94 -9.98
CA ALA A 304 -4.72 11.53 -8.69
C ALA A 304 -5.62 12.77 -8.83
N LEU A 305 -5.34 13.64 -9.81
CA LEU A 305 -6.15 14.83 -10.10
C LEU A 305 -7.53 14.46 -10.65
N SER A 306 -7.64 13.39 -11.44
CA SER A 306 -8.92 12.88 -11.96
C SER A 306 -9.82 12.38 -10.83
N SER A 307 -9.27 11.63 -9.87
CA SER A 307 -10.01 11.19 -8.69
C SER A 307 -10.37 12.35 -7.75
N ALA A 308 -9.61 13.45 -7.78
CA ALA A 308 -9.93 14.70 -7.10
C ALA A 308 -10.92 15.57 -7.90
N HIS A 309 -11.39 15.12 -9.08
CA HIS A 309 -12.27 15.85 -10.00
C HIS A 309 -11.70 17.19 -10.49
N ASP A 310 -10.38 17.36 -10.49
CA ASP A 310 -9.71 18.51 -11.11
C ASP A 310 -9.49 18.26 -12.61
N LEU A 311 -10.52 18.54 -13.40
CA LEU A 311 -10.50 18.34 -14.86
C LEU A 311 -9.36 19.11 -15.54
N THR A 312 -9.10 20.34 -15.12
CA THR A 312 -8.07 21.19 -15.73
C THR A 312 -6.67 20.66 -15.43
N GLY A 313 -6.42 20.34 -14.17
CA GLY A 313 -5.16 19.76 -13.74
C GLY A 313 -4.91 18.39 -14.37
N ALA A 314 -5.92 17.51 -14.37
CA ALA A 314 -5.81 16.19 -14.98
C ALA A 314 -5.53 16.26 -16.49
N SER A 315 -6.23 17.13 -17.23
CA SER A 315 -5.99 17.31 -18.67
C SER A 315 -4.57 17.80 -18.96
N ARG A 316 -4.07 18.74 -18.16
CA ARG A 316 -2.69 19.21 -18.30
C ARG A 316 -1.69 18.08 -18.03
N ALA A 317 -1.87 17.31 -16.98
CA ALA A 317 -0.98 16.22 -16.63
C ALA A 317 -1.01 15.07 -17.66
N MET A 318 -2.20 14.73 -18.23
CA MET A 318 -2.30 13.77 -19.33
C MET A 318 -1.53 14.23 -20.57
N ASN A 319 -1.68 15.51 -20.96
CA ASN A 319 -0.93 16.07 -22.10
C ASN A 319 0.59 16.08 -21.86
N GLU A 320 1.03 16.32 -20.62
CA GLU A 320 2.44 16.22 -20.25
C GLU A 320 2.93 14.78 -20.34
N ALA A 321 2.14 13.81 -19.86
CA ALA A 321 2.47 12.39 -19.96
C ALA A 321 2.62 11.93 -21.42
N GLU A 322 1.66 12.28 -22.29
CA GLU A 322 1.70 11.96 -23.71
C GLU A 322 2.92 12.57 -24.39
N ARG A 323 3.17 13.87 -24.19
CA ARG A 323 4.31 14.59 -24.77
C ARG A 323 5.66 14.02 -24.33
N HIS A 324 5.78 13.54 -23.09
CA HIS A 324 6.98 12.89 -22.61
C HIS A 324 7.10 11.48 -23.20
N PHE A 325 6.00 10.73 -23.26
CA PHE A 325 6.00 9.38 -23.80
C PHE A 325 6.39 9.33 -25.29
N GLU A 326 5.94 10.31 -26.10
CA GLU A 326 6.33 10.46 -27.50
C GLU A 326 7.85 10.62 -27.72
N LYS A 327 8.57 11.08 -26.68
CA LYS A 327 10.03 11.28 -26.71
C LYS A 327 10.79 10.12 -26.07
N ALA A 328 10.08 9.07 -25.61
CA ALA A 328 10.70 7.97 -24.91
C ALA A 328 11.49 7.08 -25.89
N ASP A 329 12.71 6.74 -25.49
CA ASP A 329 13.53 5.73 -26.15
C ASP A 329 13.77 4.59 -25.15
N ALA A 330 13.32 3.40 -25.52
CA ALA A 330 13.46 2.21 -24.68
C ALA A 330 14.93 1.83 -24.39
N ALA A 331 15.86 2.25 -25.27
CA ALA A 331 17.28 1.97 -25.07
C ALA A 331 17.91 2.84 -23.96
N GLU A 332 17.27 3.96 -23.60
CA GLU A 332 17.72 4.86 -22.53
C GLU A 332 17.08 4.53 -21.17
N ASP A 333 16.06 3.67 -21.16
CA ASP A 333 15.28 3.39 -19.96
C ASP A 333 15.92 2.28 -19.10
N PRO A 334 15.88 2.41 -17.77
CA PRO A 334 16.25 1.31 -16.90
C PRO A 334 15.24 0.17 -16.98
N GLU A 335 15.70 -1.06 -16.68
CA GLU A 335 14.88 -2.29 -16.78
C GLU A 335 13.61 -2.22 -15.95
N TRP A 336 13.66 -1.64 -14.74
CA TRP A 336 12.50 -1.51 -13.86
C TRP A 336 11.35 -0.69 -14.47
N LEU A 337 11.63 0.15 -15.48
CA LEU A 337 10.65 1.01 -16.14
C LEU A 337 10.02 0.34 -17.39
N ALA A 338 10.49 -0.83 -17.80
CA ALA A 338 10.04 -1.51 -19.02
C ALA A 338 8.54 -1.83 -19.03
N TYR A 339 7.93 -2.00 -17.87
CA TYR A 339 6.48 -2.24 -17.75
C TYR A 339 5.64 -1.03 -18.19
N PHE A 340 6.16 0.20 -18.02
CA PHE A 340 5.42 1.41 -18.38
C PHE A 340 5.50 1.66 -19.89
N ASN A 341 4.76 0.87 -20.64
CA ASN A 341 4.64 0.94 -22.09
C ASN A 341 3.39 1.71 -22.54
N GLU A 342 3.09 1.71 -23.85
CA GLU A 342 1.92 2.40 -24.40
C GLU A 342 0.59 1.85 -23.84
N ALA A 343 0.50 0.54 -23.59
CA ALA A 343 -0.72 -0.05 -23.03
C ALA A 343 -0.99 0.46 -21.62
N GLU A 344 0.08 0.57 -20.79
CA GLU A 344 -0.02 1.09 -19.43
C GLU A 344 -0.43 2.56 -19.42
N LEU A 345 0.20 3.41 -20.26
CA LEU A 345 -0.18 4.83 -20.38
C LEU A 345 -1.66 5.00 -20.77
N ILE A 346 -2.12 4.22 -21.74
CA ILE A 346 -3.52 4.22 -22.20
C ILE A 346 -4.44 3.70 -21.08
N GLY A 347 -4.00 2.70 -20.34
CA GLY A 347 -4.70 2.18 -19.16
C GLY A 347 -4.89 3.27 -18.11
N GLU A 348 -3.84 4.00 -17.75
CA GLU A 348 -3.92 5.13 -16.82
C GLU A 348 -4.90 6.22 -17.30
N PHE A 349 -4.89 6.54 -18.59
CA PHE A 349 -5.85 7.50 -19.16
C PHE A 349 -7.30 6.99 -19.11
N SER A 350 -7.51 5.68 -19.28
CA SER A 350 -8.85 5.08 -19.17
C SER A 350 -9.44 5.30 -17.77
N HIS A 351 -8.62 5.10 -16.74
CA HIS A 351 -8.99 5.41 -15.36
C HIS A 351 -9.28 6.90 -15.16
N CYS A 352 -8.42 7.79 -15.70
CA CYS A 352 -8.63 9.23 -15.60
C CYS A 352 -10.00 9.66 -16.15
N PHE A 353 -10.35 9.22 -17.35
CA PHE A 353 -11.61 9.59 -17.99
C PHE A 353 -12.82 8.95 -17.30
N ARG A 354 -12.69 7.74 -16.76
CA ARG A 354 -13.73 7.11 -15.93
C ARG A 354 -14.04 7.98 -14.70
N ASP A 355 -13.00 8.36 -13.95
CA ASP A 355 -13.12 9.12 -12.70
C ASP A 355 -13.66 10.54 -12.95
N LEU A 356 -13.28 11.15 -14.07
CA LEU A 356 -13.80 12.43 -14.54
C LEU A 356 -15.22 12.34 -15.14
N LYS A 357 -15.85 11.15 -15.16
CA LYS A 357 -17.18 10.91 -15.74
C LYS A 357 -17.28 11.35 -17.21
N ARG A 358 -16.27 11.03 -18.00
CA ARG A 358 -16.18 11.28 -19.44
C ARG A 358 -16.44 9.97 -20.20
N PRO A 359 -17.72 9.59 -20.43
CA PRO A 359 -18.08 8.25 -20.90
C PRO A 359 -17.45 7.87 -22.24
N VAL A 360 -17.45 8.79 -23.21
CA VAL A 360 -16.95 8.52 -24.57
C VAL A 360 -15.43 8.26 -24.57
N GLU A 361 -14.69 9.13 -23.91
CA GLU A 361 -13.24 9.01 -23.79
C GLU A 361 -12.85 7.79 -22.95
N SER A 362 -13.53 7.57 -21.80
CA SER A 362 -13.31 6.40 -20.94
C SER A 362 -13.45 5.10 -21.73
N LEU A 363 -14.56 4.94 -22.48
CA LEU A 363 -14.80 3.75 -23.30
C LEU A 363 -13.74 3.57 -24.40
N ARG A 364 -13.35 4.67 -25.06
CA ARG A 364 -12.33 4.63 -26.11
C ARG A 364 -10.98 4.14 -25.57
N PHE A 365 -10.50 4.75 -24.48
CA PHE A 365 -9.21 4.40 -23.89
C PHE A 365 -9.21 3.01 -23.24
N ALA A 366 -10.30 2.63 -22.56
CA ALA A 366 -10.42 1.30 -21.96
C ALA A 366 -10.40 0.17 -23.00
N LYS A 367 -11.07 0.36 -24.16
CA LYS A 367 -10.98 -0.60 -25.28
C LYS A 367 -9.56 -0.73 -25.82
N GLN A 368 -8.85 0.39 -25.95
CA GLN A 368 -7.45 0.39 -26.43
C GLN A 368 -6.54 -0.29 -25.39
N ALA A 369 -6.73 -0.02 -24.09
CA ALA A 369 -5.95 -0.64 -23.04
C ALA A 369 -6.09 -2.16 -23.08
N VAL A 370 -7.32 -2.69 -23.15
CA VAL A 370 -7.57 -4.15 -23.28
C VAL A 370 -6.93 -4.72 -24.56
N ALA A 371 -7.04 -4.02 -25.69
CA ALA A 371 -6.51 -4.52 -26.97
C ALA A 371 -4.97 -4.50 -27.04
N LYS A 372 -4.31 -3.60 -26.30
CA LYS A 372 -2.84 -3.44 -26.32
C LYS A 372 -2.14 -4.17 -25.18
N THR A 373 -2.83 -4.53 -24.11
CA THR A 373 -2.25 -5.28 -23.00
C THR A 373 -1.94 -6.71 -23.46
N ASP A 374 -0.70 -7.14 -23.27
CA ASP A 374 -0.28 -8.50 -23.59
C ASP A 374 -1.05 -9.49 -22.68
N PRO A 375 -1.71 -10.52 -23.26
CA PRO A 375 -2.49 -11.52 -22.51
C PRO A 375 -1.69 -12.25 -21.42
N GLN A 376 -0.36 -12.31 -21.51
CA GLN A 376 0.47 -12.87 -20.47
C GLN A 376 0.40 -12.07 -19.14
N TYR A 377 0.05 -10.78 -19.18
CA TYR A 377 -0.13 -9.96 -17.99
C TYR A 377 -1.58 -10.05 -17.49
N ALA A 378 -1.97 -11.25 -17.06
CA ALA A 378 -3.36 -11.59 -16.69
C ALA A 378 -3.94 -10.61 -15.66
N ARG A 379 -3.17 -10.22 -14.63
CA ARG A 379 -3.60 -9.26 -13.63
C ARG A 379 -3.91 -7.88 -14.24
N THR A 380 -2.99 -7.33 -15.04
CA THR A 380 -3.18 -6.02 -15.69
C THR A 380 -4.38 -6.06 -16.63
N LEU A 381 -4.52 -7.14 -17.40
CA LEU A 381 -5.65 -7.33 -18.31
C LEU A 381 -6.98 -7.40 -17.55
N GLY A 382 -7.01 -8.07 -16.40
CA GLY A 382 -8.17 -8.10 -15.50
C GLY A 382 -8.60 -6.71 -15.06
N PHE A 383 -7.66 -5.86 -14.61
CA PHE A 383 -7.95 -4.47 -14.29
C PHE A 383 -8.48 -3.67 -15.48
N CYS A 384 -7.84 -3.78 -16.65
CA CYS A 384 -8.28 -3.11 -17.87
C CYS A 384 -9.71 -3.50 -18.25
N ARG A 385 -10.09 -4.78 -18.09
CA ARG A 385 -11.45 -5.25 -18.34
C ARG A 385 -12.47 -4.72 -17.36
N ILE A 386 -12.16 -4.67 -16.06
CA ILE A 386 -13.09 -4.07 -15.09
C ILE A 386 -13.28 -2.57 -15.39
N VAL A 387 -12.23 -1.84 -15.76
CA VAL A 387 -12.37 -0.43 -16.18
C VAL A 387 -13.18 -0.31 -17.46
N LEU A 388 -13.04 -1.25 -18.41
CA LEU A 388 -13.88 -1.30 -19.61
C LEU A 388 -15.33 -1.59 -19.27
N ALA A 389 -15.60 -2.50 -18.33
CA ALA A 389 -16.95 -2.78 -17.82
C ALA A 389 -17.59 -1.52 -17.20
N GLN A 390 -16.86 -0.83 -16.32
CA GLN A 390 -17.29 0.44 -15.75
C GLN A 390 -17.51 1.51 -16.82
N SER A 391 -16.69 1.53 -17.88
CA SER A 391 -16.86 2.45 -18.99
C SER A 391 -18.10 2.14 -19.82
N HIS A 392 -18.45 0.88 -20.02
CA HIS A 392 -19.72 0.47 -20.64
C HIS A 392 -20.91 0.90 -19.77
N LEU A 393 -20.86 0.67 -18.46
CA LEU A 393 -21.89 1.10 -17.53
C LEU A 393 -22.10 2.62 -17.57
N LEU A 394 -21.01 3.37 -17.57
CA LEU A 394 -21.03 4.84 -17.65
C LEU A 394 -21.67 5.34 -18.96
N ASN A 395 -21.60 4.55 -20.04
CA ASN A 395 -22.28 4.80 -21.31
C ASN A 395 -23.73 4.24 -21.37
N GLY A 396 -24.25 3.70 -20.28
CA GLY A 396 -25.62 3.16 -20.18
C GLY A 396 -25.78 1.76 -20.79
N ASP A 397 -24.73 1.04 -21.10
CA ASP A 397 -24.76 -0.30 -21.69
C ASP A 397 -24.48 -1.36 -20.62
N LEU A 398 -25.52 -1.69 -19.85
CA LEU A 398 -25.43 -2.64 -18.72
C LEU A 398 -25.06 -4.06 -19.18
N ASP A 399 -25.62 -4.52 -20.31
CA ASP A 399 -25.37 -5.89 -20.78
C ASP A 399 -23.90 -6.09 -21.16
N ARG A 400 -23.30 -5.15 -21.89
CA ARG A 400 -21.88 -5.20 -22.20
C ARG A 400 -21.01 -5.00 -20.95
N ALA A 401 -21.41 -4.14 -20.01
CA ALA A 401 -20.70 -3.94 -18.77
C ALA A 401 -20.59 -5.27 -17.99
N ILE A 402 -21.70 -5.98 -17.79
CA ILE A 402 -21.72 -7.26 -17.07
C ILE A 402 -20.93 -8.32 -17.84
N GLY A 403 -21.16 -8.47 -19.17
CA GLY A 403 -20.44 -9.44 -19.98
C GLY A 403 -18.90 -9.27 -19.91
N THR A 404 -18.44 -7.99 -19.93
CA THR A 404 -17.00 -7.68 -19.82
C THR A 404 -16.46 -7.95 -18.42
N ALA A 405 -17.24 -7.66 -17.37
CA ALA A 405 -16.85 -7.96 -16.00
C ALA A 405 -16.83 -9.46 -15.71
N SER A 406 -17.80 -10.24 -16.22
CA SER A 406 -17.83 -11.69 -16.13
C SER A 406 -16.59 -12.33 -16.77
N GLN A 407 -16.19 -11.84 -17.94
CA GLN A 407 -14.95 -12.29 -18.57
C GLN A 407 -13.71 -11.97 -17.72
N ALA A 408 -13.67 -10.79 -17.08
CA ALA A 408 -12.56 -10.43 -16.20
C ALA A 408 -12.48 -11.37 -14.98
N VAL A 409 -13.61 -11.76 -14.39
CA VAL A 409 -13.67 -12.69 -13.25
C VAL A 409 -13.20 -14.09 -13.69
N GLU A 410 -13.70 -14.61 -14.81
CA GLU A 410 -13.32 -15.93 -15.34
C GLU A 410 -11.80 -16.02 -15.62
N GLU A 411 -11.23 -15.04 -16.30
CA GLU A 411 -9.79 -15.02 -16.58
C GLU A 411 -8.92 -14.68 -15.35
N GLY A 412 -9.53 -14.10 -14.31
CA GLY A 412 -8.89 -13.72 -13.06
C GLY A 412 -8.95 -14.78 -11.95
N GLU A 413 -9.55 -15.95 -12.17
CA GLU A 413 -9.72 -17.01 -11.14
C GLU A 413 -8.41 -17.44 -10.46
N SER A 414 -7.30 -17.42 -11.18
CA SER A 414 -5.99 -17.81 -10.64
C SER A 414 -5.24 -16.65 -9.96
N LEU A 415 -5.80 -15.43 -9.92
CA LEU A 415 -5.13 -14.26 -9.40
C LEU A 415 -5.22 -14.17 -7.88
N GLN A 416 -4.09 -14.23 -7.19
CA GLN A 416 -3.98 -13.95 -5.76
C GLN A 416 -3.79 -12.44 -5.53
N SER A 417 -4.83 -11.65 -5.82
CA SER A 417 -4.84 -10.19 -5.75
C SER A 417 -6.11 -9.68 -5.06
N ALA A 418 -5.98 -9.25 -3.81
CA ALA A 418 -7.08 -8.58 -3.08
C ALA A 418 -7.50 -7.28 -3.78
N ARG A 419 -6.56 -6.64 -4.48
CA ARG A 419 -6.81 -5.42 -5.25
C ARG A 419 -7.72 -5.70 -6.44
N PHE A 420 -7.51 -6.79 -7.17
CA PHE A 420 -8.39 -7.21 -8.26
C PHE A 420 -9.80 -7.51 -7.74
N LEU A 421 -9.91 -8.28 -6.67
CA LEU A 421 -11.21 -8.58 -6.04
C LEU A 421 -11.97 -7.31 -5.64
N ARG A 422 -11.27 -6.30 -5.12
CA ARG A 422 -11.91 -5.04 -4.78
C ARG A 422 -12.43 -4.31 -6.02
N TYR A 423 -11.72 -4.30 -7.14
CA TYR A 423 -12.24 -3.73 -8.38
C TYR A 423 -13.53 -4.42 -8.85
N VAL A 424 -13.58 -5.76 -8.71
CA VAL A 424 -14.79 -6.55 -9.00
C VAL A 424 -15.93 -6.19 -8.05
N THR A 425 -15.68 -6.13 -6.74
CA THR A 425 -16.70 -5.79 -5.74
C THR A 425 -17.17 -4.33 -5.82
N ASP A 426 -16.28 -3.40 -6.16
CA ASP A 426 -16.65 -2.00 -6.44
C ASP A 426 -17.60 -1.94 -7.65
N PHE A 427 -17.33 -2.70 -8.72
CA PHE A 427 -18.22 -2.82 -9.87
C PHE A 427 -19.59 -3.44 -9.49
N GLN A 428 -19.61 -4.48 -8.62
CA GLN A 428 -20.88 -5.02 -8.09
C GLN A 428 -21.68 -3.94 -7.36
N GLY A 429 -21.02 -3.08 -6.58
CA GLY A 429 -21.64 -1.92 -5.93
C GLY A 429 -22.28 -0.96 -6.93
N GLU A 430 -21.60 -0.67 -8.05
CA GLU A 430 -22.09 0.23 -9.09
C GLU A 430 -23.35 -0.30 -9.81
N ILE A 431 -23.46 -1.63 -10.01
CA ILE A 431 -24.63 -2.27 -10.65
C ILE A 431 -25.74 -2.66 -9.66
N SER A 432 -25.57 -2.42 -8.37
CA SER A 432 -26.53 -2.85 -7.31
C SER A 432 -27.96 -2.34 -7.50
N THR A 433 -28.14 -1.18 -8.13
CA THR A 433 -29.46 -0.66 -8.49
C THR A 433 -30.22 -1.53 -9.49
N HIS A 434 -29.53 -2.45 -10.16
CA HIS A 434 -30.08 -3.39 -11.14
C HIS A 434 -30.14 -4.84 -10.61
N ALA A 435 -30.03 -5.05 -9.28
CA ALA A 435 -29.95 -6.38 -8.63
C ALA A 435 -31.12 -7.34 -8.96
N GLY A 436 -32.29 -6.81 -9.33
CA GLY A 436 -33.46 -7.60 -9.73
C GLY A 436 -33.35 -8.24 -11.13
N LEU A 437 -32.32 -7.92 -11.92
CA LEU A 437 -32.15 -8.49 -13.26
C LEU A 437 -31.40 -9.84 -13.21
N PRO A 438 -31.86 -10.85 -13.95
CA PRO A 438 -31.21 -12.18 -13.93
C PRO A 438 -29.73 -12.19 -14.33
N VAL A 439 -29.29 -11.23 -15.17
CA VAL A 439 -27.90 -11.11 -15.59
C VAL A 439 -27.02 -10.62 -14.43
N VAL A 440 -27.52 -9.71 -13.59
CA VAL A 440 -26.83 -9.20 -12.40
C VAL A 440 -26.75 -10.29 -11.33
N THR A 441 -27.84 -11.05 -11.13
CA THR A 441 -27.87 -12.17 -10.18
C THR A 441 -26.78 -13.20 -10.54
N ARG A 442 -26.72 -13.63 -11.81
CA ARG A 442 -25.70 -14.58 -12.28
C ARG A 442 -24.27 -14.06 -12.11
N PHE A 443 -24.03 -12.80 -12.40
CA PHE A 443 -22.72 -12.19 -12.18
C PHE A 443 -22.33 -12.21 -10.70
N ASN A 444 -23.26 -11.89 -9.80
CA ASN A 444 -23.01 -11.93 -8.36
C ASN A 444 -22.72 -13.36 -7.85
N GLU A 445 -23.41 -14.38 -8.39
CA GLU A 445 -23.14 -15.78 -8.10
C GLU A 445 -21.73 -16.19 -8.58
N GLN A 446 -21.35 -15.82 -9.80
CA GLN A 446 -20.01 -16.05 -10.35
C GLN A 446 -18.91 -15.42 -9.47
N VAL A 447 -19.09 -14.19 -9.01
CA VAL A 447 -18.12 -13.53 -8.12
C VAL A 447 -18.04 -14.24 -6.77
N ALA A 448 -19.18 -14.67 -6.22
CA ALA A 448 -19.19 -15.40 -4.95
C ALA A 448 -18.44 -16.76 -5.05
N GLU A 449 -18.59 -17.47 -6.16
CA GLU A 449 -17.85 -18.71 -6.44
C GLU A 449 -16.35 -18.45 -6.57
N ALA A 450 -15.95 -17.39 -7.30
CA ALA A 450 -14.55 -17.02 -7.47
C ALA A 450 -13.88 -16.61 -6.13
N VAL A 451 -14.61 -15.91 -5.24
CA VAL A 451 -14.11 -15.57 -3.91
C VAL A 451 -13.96 -16.83 -3.04
N ALA A 452 -14.92 -17.74 -3.06
CA ALA A 452 -14.85 -18.97 -2.27
C ALA A 452 -13.66 -19.86 -2.66
N SER A 453 -13.30 -19.91 -3.95
CA SER A 453 -12.16 -20.68 -4.44
C SER A 453 -10.79 -20.15 -4.02
N LEU A 454 -10.70 -18.90 -3.55
CA LEU A 454 -9.46 -18.30 -3.06
C LEU A 454 -9.19 -18.59 -1.58
N ASP A 455 -10.21 -19.02 -0.84
CA ASP A 455 -10.11 -19.39 0.58
C ASP A 455 -9.74 -20.89 0.78
N GLU A 456 -9.75 -21.68 -0.30
CA GLU A 456 -9.33 -23.09 -0.33
C GLU A 456 -7.83 -23.24 -0.69
#